data_b3ce7313a887f831737afc7ed8c90348
#
_entry.id   b3ce7313a887f831737afc7ed8c90348
#
_cell.length_a   1.000
_cell.length_b   1.000
_cell.length_c   1.000
_cell.angle_alpha   90.00
_cell.angle_beta   90.00
_cell.angle_gamma   90.00
#
_symmetry.space_group_name_H-M   'P 1'
#
loop_
_entity.id
_entity.type
_entity.pdbx_description
1 polymer ?
#
loop_
_entity_poly.entity_id
_entity_poly.type
_entity_poly.pdbx_seq_one_letter_code
_entity_poly.pdbx_strand_id
1 'polypeptide(L)'
;FETLPATPADEERQSAAEPEQHTEEAVEQPRTVQETRFDVIVANQPYIADGEELAPEVMRDPHTALFGGPQGWEIIERFLSQARDYLTENGFVALEIGHDQAAAVTRIMDGCGYNHMEVLKDMSGISRFPFAYR
;
A
#
# COMPACT_ATOMS: atom_id res chain seq x y z
N PHE A 1 -58.17 -75.61 -11.06
CA PHE A 1 -58.44 -74.32 -10.42
C PHE A 1 -57.18 -73.45 -10.42
N GLU A 2 -57.19 -72.50 -11.32
CA GLU A 2 -56.02 -71.63 -11.53
C GLU A 2 -56.13 -70.46 -10.65
N THR A 3 -55.12 -70.26 -9.80
CA THR A 3 -54.84 -69.00 -9.07
C THR A 3 -54.03 -68.16 -10.00
N LEU A 4 -54.53 -66.95 -10.31
CA LEU A 4 -53.82 -65.98 -11.09
C LEU A 4 -52.56 -65.52 -10.33
N PRO A 5 -51.40 -65.37 -10.99
CA PRO A 5 -50.23 -64.85 -10.41
C PRO A 5 -50.37 -63.35 -10.11
N ALA A 6 -49.93 -62.95 -8.96
CA ALA A 6 -49.88 -61.56 -8.58
C ALA A 6 -48.90 -60.78 -9.49
N THR A 7 -49.33 -59.64 -9.93
CA THR A 7 -48.54 -58.69 -10.67
C THR A 7 -47.43 -58.16 -9.78
N PRO A 8 -46.18 -58.10 -10.24
CA PRO A 8 -45.13 -57.43 -9.45
C PRO A 8 -45.36 -55.93 -9.40
N ALA A 9 -45.30 -55.42 -8.23
CA ALA A 9 -45.37 -53.98 -7.97
C ALA A 9 -44.24 -53.27 -8.67
N ASP A 10 -44.55 -52.14 -9.31
CA ASP A 10 -43.62 -51.22 -9.90
C ASP A 10 -42.66 -50.68 -8.82
N GLU A 11 -41.39 -51.02 -8.95
CA GLU A 11 -40.33 -50.37 -8.22
C GLU A 11 -40.17 -48.97 -8.81
N GLU A 12 -40.78 -48.00 -8.14
CA GLU A 12 -40.46 -46.63 -8.33
C GLU A 12 -38.99 -46.40 -7.86
N ARG A 13 -38.09 -46.31 -8.81
CA ARG A 13 -36.77 -45.77 -8.62
C ARG A 13 -36.91 -44.30 -8.26
N GLN A 14 -36.94 -43.97 -7.01
CA GLN A 14 -36.68 -42.62 -6.55
C GLN A 14 -35.20 -42.31 -6.83
N SER A 15 -34.98 -41.57 -7.91
CA SER A 15 -33.71 -40.88 -8.14
C SER A 15 -33.53 -39.85 -7.04
N ALA A 16 -32.70 -40.16 -6.07
CA ALA A 16 -32.23 -39.18 -5.13
C ALA A 16 -31.37 -38.18 -5.90
N ALA A 17 -31.92 -36.99 -6.12
CA ALA A 17 -31.12 -35.85 -6.55
C ALA A 17 -30.12 -35.51 -5.43
N GLU A 18 -28.84 -35.65 -5.72
CA GLU A 18 -27.80 -35.16 -4.89
C GLU A 18 -27.96 -33.63 -4.74
N PRO A 19 -27.87 -33.07 -3.53
CA PRO A 19 -27.89 -31.63 -3.39
C PRO A 19 -26.63 -31.08 -4.05
N GLU A 20 -26.84 -30.29 -5.10
CA GLU A 20 -25.77 -29.46 -5.67
C GLU A 20 -25.22 -28.59 -4.54
N GLN A 21 -23.99 -28.89 -4.13
CA GLN A 21 -23.23 -28.03 -3.22
C GLN A 21 -22.94 -26.75 -4.00
N HIS A 22 -23.81 -25.77 -3.82
CA HIS A 22 -23.44 -24.41 -4.09
C HIS A 22 -22.29 -24.05 -3.15
N THR A 23 -21.06 -24.14 -3.63
CA THR A 23 -19.95 -23.46 -3.04
C THR A 23 -20.25 -21.98 -3.20
N GLU A 24 -20.80 -21.36 -2.18
CA GLU A 24 -20.78 -19.92 -2.05
C GLU A 24 -19.30 -19.51 -2.07
N GLU A 25 -18.82 -19.06 -3.22
CA GLU A 25 -17.57 -18.30 -3.27
C GLU A 25 -17.78 -17.12 -2.32
N ALA A 26 -17.04 -17.15 -1.21
CA ALA A 26 -17.01 -16.04 -0.29
C ALA A 26 -16.54 -14.82 -1.07
N VAL A 27 -17.47 -13.92 -1.40
CA VAL A 27 -17.14 -12.64 -1.99
C VAL A 27 -16.31 -11.90 -0.95
N GLU A 28 -15.00 -11.85 -1.16
CA GLU A 28 -14.09 -11.11 -0.30
C GLU A 28 -14.52 -9.65 -0.33
N GLN A 29 -15.09 -9.17 0.77
CA GLN A 29 -15.48 -7.78 0.88
C GLN A 29 -14.23 -6.91 0.77
N PRO A 30 -14.28 -5.80 0.01
CA PRO A 30 -13.12 -4.92 -0.08
C PRO A 30 -12.75 -4.44 1.33
N ARG A 31 -11.49 -4.70 1.71
CA ARG A 31 -10.96 -4.24 3.00
C ARG A 31 -11.09 -2.72 3.07
N THR A 32 -11.53 -2.21 4.20
CA THR A 32 -11.53 -0.76 4.42
C THR A 32 -10.09 -0.25 4.40
N VAL A 33 -9.89 0.99 4.02
CA VAL A 33 -8.54 1.60 3.98
C VAL A 33 -7.81 1.46 5.32
N GLN A 34 -8.53 1.45 6.44
CA GLN A 34 -7.98 1.26 7.79
C GLN A 34 -7.47 -0.16 8.06
N GLU A 35 -7.98 -1.16 7.35
CA GLU A 35 -7.57 -2.56 7.49
C GLU A 35 -6.38 -2.91 6.58
N THR A 36 -6.12 -2.07 5.59
CA THR A 36 -5.02 -2.28 4.66
C THR A 36 -3.69 -1.91 5.32
N ARG A 37 -2.73 -2.83 5.29
CA ARG A 37 -1.36 -2.61 5.76
C ARG A 37 -0.39 -3.06 4.68
N PHE A 38 0.74 -2.36 4.62
CA PHE A 38 1.81 -2.62 3.66
C PHE A 38 3.11 -2.96 4.41
N ASP A 39 3.88 -3.87 3.87
CA ASP A 39 5.22 -4.17 4.38
C ASP A 39 6.23 -3.11 3.96
N VAL A 40 6.01 -2.49 2.82
CA VAL A 40 6.88 -1.45 2.25
C VAL A 40 6.02 -0.35 1.63
N ILE A 41 6.34 0.89 1.97
CA ILE A 41 5.80 2.08 1.30
C ILE A 41 6.98 2.86 0.73
N VAL A 42 6.97 3.09 -0.57
CA VAL A 42 8.00 3.87 -1.27
C VAL A 42 7.37 5.11 -1.87
N ALA A 43 8.02 6.25 -1.72
CA ALA A 43 7.51 7.49 -2.28
C ALA A 43 8.64 8.36 -2.85
N ASN A 44 8.37 8.93 -4.02
CA ASN A 44 9.13 10.02 -4.60
C ASN A 44 8.25 11.27 -4.55
N GLN A 45 8.31 11.97 -3.43
CA GLN A 45 7.50 13.16 -3.17
C GLN A 45 8.13 14.43 -3.75
N PRO A 46 7.34 15.45 -4.10
CA PRO A 46 7.87 16.77 -4.40
C PRO A 46 8.71 17.30 -3.23
N TYR A 47 9.94 17.76 -3.50
CA TYR A 47 10.87 18.18 -2.45
C TYR A 47 11.52 19.55 -2.69
N ILE A 48 11.21 20.21 -3.81
CA ILE A 48 11.75 21.53 -4.13
C ILE A 48 10.99 22.59 -3.35
N ALA A 49 11.70 23.52 -2.71
CA ALA A 49 11.07 24.62 -1.99
C ALA A 49 10.34 25.55 -2.95
N ASP A 50 9.20 26.07 -2.53
CA ASP A 50 8.44 27.03 -3.33
C ASP A 50 9.30 28.29 -3.61
N GLY A 51 9.36 28.70 -4.88
CA GLY A 51 10.14 29.86 -5.29
C GLY A 51 11.62 29.59 -5.54
N GLU A 52 12.10 28.36 -5.41
CA GLU A 52 13.47 28.01 -5.82
C GLU A 52 13.64 28.16 -7.33
N GLU A 53 14.75 28.76 -7.75
CA GLU A 53 15.07 28.91 -9.16
C GLU A 53 15.56 27.57 -9.73
N LEU A 54 14.89 27.11 -10.78
CA LEU A 54 15.18 25.85 -11.44
C LEU A 54 15.64 26.06 -12.87
N ALA A 55 16.41 25.10 -13.38
CA ALA A 55 16.75 25.08 -14.81
C ALA A 55 15.48 24.99 -15.67
N PRO A 56 15.45 25.61 -16.87
CA PRO A 56 14.28 25.65 -17.75
C PRO A 56 13.73 24.27 -18.11
N GLU A 57 14.58 23.25 -18.18
CA GLU A 57 14.20 21.88 -18.48
C GLU A 57 13.35 21.27 -17.35
N VAL A 58 13.71 21.56 -16.09
CA VAL A 58 12.99 21.09 -14.91
C VAL A 58 11.64 21.79 -14.75
N MET A 59 11.58 23.08 -15.08
CA MET A 59 10.34 23.87 -15.02
C MET A 59 9.25 23.42 -16.00
N ARG A 60 9.54 22.48 -16.90
CA ARG A 60 8.53 21.88 -17.78
C ARG A 60 7.64 20.86 -17.06
N ASP A 61 8.10 20.33 -15.94
CA ASP A 61 7.29 19.42 -15.13
C ASP A 61 6.20 20.19 -14.37
N PRO A 62 5.05 19.56 -14.05
CA PRO A 62 4.01 20.21 -13.28
C PRO A 62 4.50 20.69 -11.92
N HIS A 63 4.10 21.88 -11.49
CA HIS A 63 4.46 22.46 -10.17
C HIS A 63 4.20 21.49 -9.01
N THR A 64 3.08 20.78 -9.03
CA THR A 64 2.72 19.79 -7.99
C THR A 64 3.64 18.57 -7.96
N ALA A 65 4.37 18.30 -9.03
CA ALA A 65 5.36 17.22 -9.09
C ALA A 65 6.74 17.66 -8.62
N LEU A 66 7.02 18.94 -8.52
CA LEU A 66 8.33 19.50 -8.19
C LEU A 66 8.39 20.08 -6.78
N PHE A 67 7.39 20.87 -6.39
CA PHE A 67 7.43 21.67 -5.17
C PHE A 67 6.71 20.99 -4.00
N GLY A 68 7.43 20.85 -2.89
CA GLY A 68 6.99 20.19 -1.67
C GLY A 68 6.51 21.14 -0.58
N GLY A 69 6.24 22.43 -0.90
CA GLY A 69 5.83 23.48 0.01
C GLY A 69 6.91 24.54 0.21
N PRO A 70 6.69 25.52 1.10
CA PRO A 70 7.58 26.68 1.26
C PRO A 70 9.05 26.34 1.51
N GLN A 71 9.33 25.25 2.20
CA GLN A 71 10.70 24.77 2.50
C GLN A 71 11.06 23.47 1.73
N GLY A 72 10.12 22.87 1.00
CA GLY A 72 10.33 21.69 0.21
C GLY A 72 10.10 20.35 0.93
N TRP A 73 9.81 20.32 2.21
CA TRP A 73 9.55 19.06 2.95
C TRP A 73 8.17 18.94 3.60
N GLU A 74 7.30 19.92 3.46
CA GLU A 74 6.00 19.94 4.12
C GLU A 74 5.08 18.80 3.63
N ILE A 75 5.16 18.43 2.35
CA ILE A 75 4.44 17.28 1.81
C ILE A 75 5.03 15.98 2.38
N ILE A 76 6.35 15.90 2.51
CA ILE A 76 7.05 14.76 3.11
C ILE A 76 6.61 14.58 4.57
N GLU A 77 6.52 15.64 5.34
CA GLU A 77 6.07 15.61 6.72
C GLU A 77 4.64 15.07 6.84
N ARG A 78 3.73 15.58 6.04
CA ARG A 78 2.35 15.10 6.00
C ARG A 78 2.27 13.63 5.60
N PHE A 79 3.03 13.24 4.59
CA PHE A 79 3.09 11.87 4.12
C PHE A 79 3.59 10.93 5.22
N LEU A 80 4.71 11.24 5.85
CA LEU A 80 5.31 10.41 6.90
C LEU A 80 4.41 10.25 8.12
N SER A 81 3.71 11.31 8.52
CA SER A 81 2.77 11.26 9.65
C SER A 81 1.61 10.29 9.41
N GLN A 82 1.19 10.14 8.16
CA GLN A 82 0.10 9.24 7.78
C GLN A 82 0.58 7.83 7.42
N ALA A 83 1.69 7.71 6.70
CA ALA A 83 2.19 6.44 6.17
C ALA A 83 2.43 5.39 7.26
N ARG A 84 2.84 5.82 8.45
CA ARG A 84 3.09 4.92 9.57
C ARG A 84 1.89 4.06 9.93
N ASP A 85 0.68 4.61 9.84
CA ASP A 85 -0.56 3.91 10.16
C ASP A 85 -0.92 2.83 9.13
N TYR A 86 -0.33 2.92 7.94
CA TYR A 86 -0.52 1.95 6.86
C TYR A 86 0.59 0.90 6.77
N LEU A 87 1.59 0.96 7.64
CA LEU A 87 2.66 -0.05 7.69
C LEU A 87 2.28 -1.21 8.61
N THR A 88 2.72 -2.41 8.26
CA THR A 88 2.77 -3.55 9.20
C THR A 88 3.78 -3.28 10.31
N GLU A 89 3.75 -4.05 11.39
CA GLU A 89 4.65 -3.86 12.54
C GLU A 89 6.14 -3.89 12.17
N ASN A 90 6.50 -4.69 11.18
CA ASN A 90 7.88 -4.81 10.66
C ASN A 90 8.07 -4.09 9.34
N GLY A 91 7.09 -3.30 8.92
CA GLY A 91 7.13 -2.57 7.67
C GLY A 91 8.03 -1.35 7.73
N PHE A 92 8.45 -0.88 6.56
CA PHE A 92 9.27 0.32 6.45
C PHE A 92 8.81 1.25 5.33
N VAL A 93 9.14 2.52 5.48
CA VAL A 93 8.97 3.55 4.47
C VAL A 93 10.32 3.94 3.88
N ALA A 94 10.39 4.17 2.59
CA ALA A 94 11.56 4.69 1.89
C ALA A 94 11.17 5.86 0.99
N LEU A 95 12.01 6.89 0.98
CA LEU A 95 11.78 8.12 0.22
C LEU A 95 12.97 8.47 -0.66
N GLU A 96 12.73 9.26 -1.68
CA GLU A 96 13.73 10.10 -2.33
C GLU A 96 13.55 11.55 -1.87
N ILE A 97 14.66 12.23 -1.55
CA ILE A 97 14.66 13.60 -1.02
C ILE A 97 15.65 14.52 -1.76
N GLY A 98 15.53 15.82 -1.55
CA GLY A 98 16.48 16.80 -2.03
C GLY A 98 17.84 16.70 -1.34
N HIS A 99 18.85 17.22 -1.99
CA HIS A 99 20.28 17.08 -1.61
C HIS A 99 20.63 17.61 -0.20
N ASP A 100 19.83 18.52 0.33
CA ASP A 100 20.06 19.21 1.63
C ASP A 100 18.98 18.86 2.68
N GLN A 101 18.12 17.87 2.41
CA GLN A 101 16.95 17.59 3.26
C GLN A 101 17.14 16.44 4.24
N ALA A 102 18.23 15.70 4.19
CA ALA A 102 18.42 14.49 4.99
C ALA A 102 18.23 14.73 6.49
N ALA A 103 18.82 15.80 7.05
CA ALA A 103 18.70 16.13 8.47
C ALA A 103 17.26 16.49 8.87
N ALA A 104 16.56 17.26 8.05
CA ALA A 104 15.16 17.63 8.29
C ALA A 104 14.24 16.40 8.24
N VAL A 105 14.38 15.58 7.21
CA VAL A 105 13.53 14.38 7.02
C VAL A 105 13.79 13.35 8.13
N THR A 106 15.03 13.15 8.55
CA THR A 106 15.36 12.25 9.65
C THR A 106 14.70 12.72 10.97
N ARG A 107 14.70 14.02 11.25
CA ARG A 107 13.99 14.57 12.41
C ARG A 107 12.47 14.39 12.32
N ILE A 108 11.91 14.55 11.14
CA ILE A 108 10.47 14.30 10.90
C ILE A 108 10.14 12.84 11.16
N MET A 109 10.94 11.91 10.64
CA MET A 109 10.78 10.48 10.88
C MET A 109 10.81 10.14 12.37
N ASP A 110 11.79 10.68 13.10
CA ASP A 110 11.91 10.49 14.55
C ASP A 110 10.67 11.03 15.28
N GLY A 111 10.24 12.23 14.95
CA GLY A 111 9.05 12.87 15.52
C GLY A 111 7.75 12.11 15.24
N CYS A 112 7.66 11.41 14.12
CA CYS A 112 6.54 10.53 13.77
C CYS A 112 6.60 9.15 14.43
N GLY A 113 7.67 8.83 15.17
CA GLY A 113 7.83 7.57 15.90
C GLY A 113 8.37 6.41 15.07
N TYR A 114 9.04 6.69 13.95
CA TYR A 114 9.77 5.68 13.19
C TYR A 114 11.04 5.25 13.91
N ASN A 115 11.50 4.03 13.62
CA ASN A 115 12.69 3.43 14.24
C ASN A 115 13.71 3.05 13.16
N HIS A 116 14.96 2.82 13.57
CA HIS A 116 16.05 2.33 12.71
C HIS A 116 16.17 3.12 11.41
N MET A 117 16.31 4.43 11.54
CA MET A 117 16.44 5.33 10.40
C MET A 117 17.83 5.26 9.80
N GLU A 118 17.89 5.12 8.48
CA GLU A 118 19.11 5.19 7.69
C GLU A 118 18.89 6.07 6.47
N VAL A 119 19.97 6.67 5.98
CA VAL A 119 19.96 7.46 4.74
C VAL A 119 21.02 6.93 3.81
N LEU A 120 20.59 6.36 2.69
CA LEU A 120 21.49 5.92 1.64
C LEU A 120 21.89 7.07 0.74
N LYS A 121 23.11 6.99 0.23
CA LYS A 121 23.65 7.97 -0.72
C LYS A 121 23.40 7.52 -2.15
N ASP A 122 23.26 8.49 -3.04
CA ASP A 122 23.28 8.25 -4.48
C ASP A 122 24.72 8.00 -4.98
N MET A 123 24.86 7.75 -6.27
CA MET A 123 26.14 7.50 -6.89
C MET A 123 27.12 8.71 -6.85
N SER A 124 26.59 9.91 -6.59
CA SER A 124 27.38 11.13 -6.41
C SER A 124 27.78 11.37 -4.94
N GLY A 125 27.41 10.48 -4.02
CA GLY A 125 27.68 10.58 -2.61
C GLY A 125 26.76 11.51 -1.85
N ILE A 126 25.62 11.90 -2.44
CA ILE A 126 24.61 12.75 -1.84
C ILE A 126 23.58 11.90 -1.10
N SER A 127 23.24 12.27 0.14
CA SER A 127 22.20 11.61 0.93
C SER A 127 20.82 11.84 0.32
N ARG A 128 20.25 10.79 -0.28
CA ARG A 128 19.03 10.87 -1.12
C ARG A 128 17.91 9.95 -0.69
N PHE A 129 18.20 8.85 -0.03
CA PHE A 129 17.24 7.77 0.18
C PHE A 129 17.13 7.43 1.66
N PRO A 130 16.39 8.24 2.45
CA PRO A 130 16.07 7.88 3.81
C PRO A 130 15.05 6.75 3.84
N PHE A 131 15.24 5.83 4.78
CA PHE A 131 14.25 4.85 5.12
C PHE A 131 14.18 4.62 6.63
N ALA A 132 13.03 4.20 7.10
CA ALA A 132 12.79 3.97 8.51
C ALA A 132 11.70 2.91 8.71
N TYR A 133 11.83 2.14 9.77
CA TYR A 133 10.86 1.13 10.18
C TYR A 133 9.78 1.72 11.09
N ARG A 134 8.59 1.12 11.03
CA ARG A 134 7.46 1.50 11.88
C ARG A 134 7.76 1.45 13.37
#